data_beb7e1bd801359ada050ce1a3c095a8e
#
_entry.id   beb7e1bd801359ada050ce1a3c095a8e
#
_cell.length_a   1.000
_cell.length_b   1.000
_cell.length_c   1.000
_cell.angle_alpha   90.00
_cell.angle_beta   90.00
_cell.angle_gamma   90.00
#
_symmetry.space_group_name_H-M   'P 1'
#
loop_
_entity.id
_entity.type
_entity.pdbx_description
1 polymer ?
#
loop_
_entity_poly.entity_id
_entity_poly.type
_entity_poly.pdbx_seq_one_letter_code
_entity_poly.pdbx_strand_id
1 'polypeptide(L)'
;MRSVLICAALSLLACSSMAQTNPASTVEVRFDHPEKFRDASLNSQGYERGADVEVMKALTLHLQKLGERYLQPGQQLTIDIRDIDLAGRYEPWHSRAYDVRFMRDITWPTIELHYTLSNGGEPVKQASDRVSDKMYLSRPGRQTSNDRLFAEKTMLGDWFRQRFAPQPAS
;
A
#
# COMPACT_ATOMS: atom_id res chain seq x y z
N MET A 1 39.88 -2.30 74.29
CA MET A 1 38.54 -2.79 73.95
C MET A 1 37.86 -1.75 73.11
N ARG A 2 37.92 -1.84 71.81
CA ARG A 2 37.14 -1.00 70.84
C ARG A 2 36.89 -1.82 69.60
N SER A 3 35.66 -2.33 69.46
CA SER A 3 35.17 -3.08 68.33
C SER A 3 34.86 -2.11 67.17
N VAL A 4 35.43 -2.31 66.05
CA VAL A 4 35.11 -1.59 64.77
C VAL A 4 34.23 -2.48 63.96
N LEU A 5 32.97 -2.06 63.75
CA LEU A 5 32.01 -2.66 62.81
C LEU A 5 32.25 -2.06 61.43
N ILE A 6 32.62 -2.91 60.48
CA ILE A 6 32.73 -2.56 59.06
C ILE A 6 31.38 -2.90 58.40
N CYS A 7 30.61 -1.88 58.02
CA CYS A 7 29.43 -2.03 57.18
C CYS A 7 29.88 -2.10 55.68
N ALA A 8 29.76 -3.26 55.07
CA ALA A 8 29.92 -3.41 53.64
C ALA A 8 28.61 -3.05 52.92
N ALA A 9 28.57 -1.92 52.24
CA ALA A 9 27.46 -1.52 51.37
C ALA A 9 27.56 -2.22 50.02
N LEU A 10 26.65 -3.14 49.78
CA LEU A 10 26.52 -3.86 48.46
C LEU A 10 25.65 -3.00 47.55
N SER A 11 26.29 -2.30 46.59
CA SER A 11 25.60 -1.52 45.57
C SER A 11 25.12 -2.45 44.43
N LEU A 12 23.83 -2.77 44.37
CA LEU A 12 23.23 -3.43 43.17
C LEU A 12 23.10 -2.41 42.06
N LEU A 13 23.92 -2.53 41.03
CA LEU A 13 23.67 -1.87 39.74
C LEU A 13 22.55 -2.61 39.03
N ALA A 14 21.34 -2.05 39.03
CA ALA A 14 20.25 -2.47 38.20
C ALA A 14 20.52 -2.01 36.77
N CYS A 15 20.98 -2.93 35.90
CA CYS A 15 21.12 -2.72 34.46
C CYS A 15 19.71 -2.73 33.87
N SER A 16 19.11 -1.55 33.69
CA SER A 16 17.84 -1.39 32.98
C SER A 16 18.10 -1.63 31.51
N SER A 17 17.81 -2.85 30.98
CA SER A 17 17.70 -3.14 29.57
C SER A 17 16.55 -2.33 28.99
N MET A 18 16.86 -1.21 28.36
CA MET A 18 15.93 -0.52 27.49
C MET A 18 15.67 -1.45 26.28
N ALA A 19 14.50 -2.10 26.26
CA ALA A 19 14.03 -2.80 25.08
C ALA A 19 13.86 -1.72 23.99
N GLN A 20 14.73 -1.70 23.02
CA GLN A 20 14.59 -0.92 21.80
C GLN A 20 13.41 -1.52 21.04
N THR A 21 12.24 -0.91 21.19
CA THR A 21 11.12 -1.17 20.30
C THR A 21 11.52 -0.64 18.93
N ASN A 22 11.93 -1.54 18.04
CA ASN A 22 12.08 -1.20 16.62
C ASN A 22 10.74 -0.62 16.15
N PRO A 23 10.72 0.62 15.62
CA PRO A 23 9.49 1.18 15.12
C PRO A 23 8.92 0.26 14.03
N ALA A 24 7.63 -0.03 14.14
CA ALA A 24 6.94 -0.82 13.11
C ALA A 24 7.09 -0.13 11.75
N SER A 25 7.22 -0.91 10.68
CA SER A 25 7.16 -0.36 9.33
C SER A 25 5.79 0.24 9.06
N THR A 26 5.75 1.42 8.45
CA THR A 26 4.50 2.15 8.21
C THR A 26 4.34 2.50 6.74
N VAL A 27 3.12 2.37 6.21
CA VAL A 27 2.76 2.87 4.88
C VAL A 27 1.71 3.96 5.05
N GLU A 28 2.05 5.16 4.59
CA GLU A 28 1.15 6.29 4.45
C GLU A 28 0.72 6.43 3.00
N VAL A 29 -0.58 6.47 2.73
CA VAL A 29 -1.13 6.64 1.38
C VAL A 29 -1.88 7.96 1.32
N ARG A 30 -1.52 8.79 0.36
CA ARG A 30 -2.15 10.07 0.07
C ARG A 30 -2.73 10.05 -1.33
N PHE A 31 -3.80 10.77 -1.56
CA PHE A 31 -4.45 10.91 -2.85
C PHE A 31 -4.39 12.39 -3.27
N ASP A 32 -3.67 12.67 -4.34
CA ASP A 32 -3.46 14.03 -4.83
C ASP A 32 -4.57 14.40 -5.83
N HIS A 33 -5.44 15.32 -5.45
CA HIS A 33 -6.59 15.73 -6.25
C HIS A 33 -7.51 14.58 -6.69
N PRO A 34 -8.05 13.76 -5.73
CA PRO A 34 -8.83 12.58 -6.06
C PRO A 34 -10.09 12.87 -6.89
N GLU A 35 -10.59 14.10 -6.86
CA GLU A 35 -11.71 14.57 -7.69
C GLU A 35 -11.37 14.65 -9.18
N LYS A 36 -10.09 14.60 -9.55
CA LYS A 36 -9.61 14.65 -10.94
C LYS A 36 -9.25 13.29 -11.51
N PHE A 37 -9.25 12.25 -10.70
CA PHE A 37 -8.86 10.91 -11.15
C PHE A 37 -9.73 10.45 -12.31
N ARG A 38 -9.10 9.74 -13.24
CA ARG A 38 -9.67 9.39 -14.53
C ARG A 38 -10.90 8.50 -14.41
N ASP A 39 -10.78 7.44 -13.59
CA ASP A 39 -11.83 6.48 -13.33
C ASP A 39 -11.51 5.72 -12.03
N ALA A 40 -12.01 6.19 -10.91
CA ALA A 40 -11.76 5.62 -9.60
C ALA A 40 -13.06 5.40 -8.81
N SER A 41 -14.18 5.17 -9.52
CA SER A 41 -15.49 4.91 -8.94
C SER A 41 -15.98 3.49 -9.29
N LEU A 42 -16.57 2.83 -8.30
CA LEU A 42 -17.27 1.55 -8.45
C LEU A 42 -18.78 1.72 -8.54
N ASN A 43 -19.28 2.96 -8.59
CA ASN A 43 -20.67 3.28 -8.74
C ASN A 43 -21.05 3.42 -10.22
N SER A 44 -22.28 3.06 -10.56
CA SER A 44 -22.82 3.10 -11.93
C SER A 44 -22.89 4.51 -12.54
N GLN A 45 -22.76 5.53 -11.72
CA GLN A 45 -22.72 6.93 -12.17
C GLN A 45 -21.32 7.37 -12.63
N GLY A 46 -20.39 6.43 -12.81
CA GLY A 46 -18.97 6.59 -13.08
C GLY A 46 -18.56 7.25 -14.40
N TYR A 47 -19.38 8.17 -14.94
CA TYR A 47 -18.96 9.11 -15.97
C TYR A 47 -18.33 10.37 -15.38
N GLU A 48 -18.49 10.58 -14.09
CA GLU A 48 -17.86 11.66 -13.37
C GLU A 48 -16.44 11.25 -13.02
N ARG A 49 -15.50 12.16 -13.26
CA ARG A 49 -14.13 12.01 -12.75
C ARG A 49 -14.16 12.01 -11.24
N GLY A 50 -13.23 11.33 -10.65
CA GLY A 50 -13.05 11.33 -9.22
C GLY A 50 -12.96 9.93 -8.63
N ALA A 51 -12.64 9.87 -7.36
CA ALA A 51 -12.45 8.63 -6.62
C ALA A 51 -13.52 8.47 -5.54
N ASP A 52 -14.11 7.27 -5.47
CA ASP A 52 -14.94 6.87 -4.34
C ASP A 52 -14.09 6.71 -3.07
N VAL A 53 -14.64 7.15 -1.95
CA VAL A 53 -14.00 6.98 -0.62
C VAL A 53 -13.72 5.50 -0.33
N GLU A 54 -14.61 4.60 -0.76
CA GLU A 54 -14.46 3.16 -0.59
C GLU A 54 -13.30 2.59 -1.41
N VAL A 55 -13.10 3.06 -2.63
CA VAL A 55 -11.94 2.69 -3.47
C VAL A 55 -10.66 3.15 -2.80
N MET A 56 -10.58 4.41 -2.40
CA MET A 56 -9.41 4.96 -1.72
C MET A 56 -9.08 4.18 -0.44
N LYS A 57 -10.08 3.92 0.39
CA LYS A 57 -9.93 3.15 1.64
C LYS A 57 -9.44 1.73 1.37
N ALA A 58 -10.03 1.04 0.38
CA ALA A 58 -9.67 -0.33 0.06
C ALA A 58 -8.23 -0.45 -0.47
N LEU A 59 -7.77 0.51 -1.29
CA LEU A 59 -6.40 0.56 -1.78
C LEU A 59 -5.42 0.92 -0.67
N THR A 60 -5.77 1.87 0.21
CA THR A 60 -4.96 2.23 1.38
C THR A 60 -4.72 1.00 2.27
N LEU A 61 -5.77 0.29 2.67
CA LEU A 61 -5.66 -0.90 3.50
C LEU A 61 -4.84 -2.01 2.83
N HIS A 62 -4.97 -2.15 1.51
CA HIS A 62 -4.19 -3.12 0.76
C HIS A 62 -2.70 -2.79 0.77
N LEU A 63 -2.33 -1.53 0.49
CA LEU A 63 -0.95 -1.06 0.49
C LEU A 63 -0.32 -1.14 1.90
N GLN A 64 -1.08 -0.83 2.95
CA GLN A 64 -0.63 -1.01 4.33
C GLN A 64 -0.29 -2.46 4.65
N LYS A 65 -1.14 -3.42 4.27
CA LYS A 65 -0.87 -4.86 4.42
C LYS A 65 0.35 -5.32 3.63
N LEU A 66 0.59 -4.74 2.46
CA LEU A 66 1.81 -5.01 1.70
C LEU A 66 3.05 -4.46 2.42
N GLY A 67 2.95 -3.28 3.05
CA GLY A 67 4.01 -2.72 3.88
C GLY A 67 4.37 -3.62 5.06
N GLU A 68 3.38 -4.09 5.80
CA GLU A 68 3.59 -5.04 6.90
C GLU A 68 4.33 -6.32 6.45
N ARG A 69 4.10 -6.74 5.20
CA ARG A 69 4.68 -7.96 4.65
C ARG A 69 6.09 -7.78 4.08
N TYR A 70 6.40 -6.64 3.48
CA TYR A 70 7.59 -6.46 2.64
C TYR A 70 8.58 -5.42 3.15
N LEU A 71 8.14 -4.45 3.94
CA LEU A 71 9.05 -3.43 4.48
C LEU A 71 9.83 -3.98 5.68
N GLN A 72 11.07 -3.52 5.81
CA GLN A 72 11.89 -3.85 6.96
C GLN A 72 11.49 -3.00 8.18
N PRO A 73 11.71 -3.48 9.40
CA PRO A 73 11.50 -2.69 10.61
C PRO A 73 12.23 -1.34 10.54
N GLY A 74 11.54 -0.26 10.90
CA GLY A 74 12.07 1.11 10.83
C GLY A 74 11.93 1.79 9.48
N GLN A 75 11.51 1.07 8.43
CA GLN A 75 11.20 1.68 7.15
C GLN A 75 9.80 2.32 7.16
N GLN A 76 9.71 3.49 6.54
CA GLN A 76 8.47 4.23 6.32
C GLN A 76 8.32 4.48 4.83
N LEU A 77 7.13 4.18 4.28
CA LEU A 77 6.82 4.38 2.88
C LEU A 77 5.65 5.35 2.75
N THR A 78 5.88 6.49 2.13
CA THR A 78 4.82 7.42 1.72
C THR A 78 4.54 7.18 0.25
N ILE A 79 3.25 7.01 -0.11
CA ILE A 79 2.78 6.82 -1.48
C ILE A 79 1.76 7.90 -1.79
N ASP A 80 2.09 8.76 -2.75
CA ASP A 80 1.19 9.81 -3.27
C ASP A 80 0.57 9.30 -4.58
N ILE A 81 -0.70 8.92 -4.55
CA ILE A 81 -1.46 8.47 -5.72
C ILE A 81 -1.94 9.70 -6.47
N ARG A 82 -1.57 9.81 -7.75
CA ARG A 82 -1.83 10.97 -8.62
C ARG A 82 -2.94 10.73 -9.62
N ASP A 83 -3.17 9.48 -10.01
CA ASP A 83 -4.29 9.10 -10.88
C ASP A 83 -4.62 7.63 -10.69
N ILE A 84 -5.89 7.31 -10.84
CA ILE A 84 -6.42 5.95 -10.86
C ILE A 84 -7.31 5.80 -12.07
N ASP A 85 -7.10 4.70 -12.79
CA ASP A 85 -7.90 4.24 -13.91
C ASP A 85 -8.19 2.76 -13.67
N LEU A 86 -9.36 2.46 -13.11
CA LEU A 86 -9.77 1.10 -12.73
C LEU A 86 -9.98 0.20 -13.95
N ALA A 87 -9.80 -1.10 -13.76
CA ALA A 87 -10.07 -2.11 -14.77
C ALA A 87 -11.53 -2.08 -15.24
N GLY A 88 -11.74 -2.23 -16.54
CA GLY A 88 -13.07 -2.20 -17.14
C GLY A 88 -13.66 -0.80 -17.31
N ARG A 89 -14.89 -0.75 -17.82
CA ARG A 89 -15.65 0.51 -18.01
C ARG A 89 -17.15 0.25 -17.85
N TYR A 90 -17.87 1.27 -17.41
CA TYR A 90 -19.32 1.31 -17.58
C TYR A 90 -19.63 1.66 -19.02
N GLU A 91 -20.61 0.98 -19.61
CA GLU A 91 -21.03 1.17 -21.01
C GLU A 91 -22.51 1.59 -21.05
N PRO A 92 -22.85 2.91 -21.04
CA PRO A 92 -24.21 3.42 -20.89
C PRO A 92 -25.16 3.06 -22.02
N TRP A 93 -24.59 2.73 -23.19
CA TRP A 93 -25.37 2.29 -24.35
C TRP A 93 -25.98 0.89 -24.16
N HIS A 94 -25.55 0.15 -23.13
CA HIS A 94 -26.19 -1.10 -22.72
C HIS A 94 -27.32 -0.83 -21.73
N SER A 95 -28.49 -0.48 -22.21
CA SER A 95 -29.65 -0.05 -21.41
C SER A 95 -30.12 -1.03 -20.31
N ARG A 96 -29.74 -2.31 -20.40
CA ARG A 96 -30.03 -3.35 -19.40
C ARG A 96 -28.87 -3.66 -18.47
N ALA A 97 -27.74 -3.01 -18.64
CA ALA A 97 -26.51 -3.27 -17.89
C ALA A 97 -25.72 -1.97 -17.63
N TYR A 98 -26.44 -0.85 -17.45
CA TYR A 98 -25.85 0.46 -17.19
C TYR A 98 -25.06 0.52 -15.87
N ASP A 99 -25.35 -0.39 -14.94
CA ASP A 99 -24.70 -0.56 -13.64
C ASP A 99 -23.63 -1.66 -13.64
N VAL A 100 -23.36 -2.27 -14.82
CA VAL A 100 -22.35 -3.31 -14.99
C VAL A 100 -21.08 -2.72 -15.55
N ARG A 101 -19.95 -3.00 -14.86
CA ARG A 101 -18.62 -2.65 -15.34
C ARG A 101 -18.07 -3.76 -16.22
N PHE A 102 -17.94 -3.48 -17.52
CA PHE A 102 -17.43 -4.45 -18.50
C PHE A 102 -15.91 -4.51 -18.47
N MET A 103 -15.39 -5.71 -18.24
CA MET A 103 -13.97 -6.00 -18.26
C MET A 103 -13.52 -6.41 -19.66
N ARG A 104 -12.59 -5.65 -20.27
CA ARG A 104 -12.08 -5.91 -21.60
C ARG A 104 -10.55 -5.85 -21.62
N ASP A 105 -9.92 -6.52 -22.55
CA ASP A 105 -8.47 -6.54 -22.76
C ASP A 105 -7.87 -5.15 -23.07
N ILE A 106 -8.69 -4.23 -23.55
CA ILE A 106 -8.31 -2.83 -23.84
C ILE A 106 -8.56 -1.86 -22.68
N THR A 107 -9.12 -2.33 -21.56
CA THR A 107 -9.45 -1.50 -20.39
C THR A 107 -8.74 -2.02 -19.14
N TRP A 108 -7.42 -2.09 -19.21
CA TRP A 108 -6.60 -2.57 -18.10
C TRP A 108 -6.43 -1.51 -17.00
N PRO A 109 -6.23 -1.94 -15.75
CA PRO A 109 -6.01 -1.03 -14.64
C PRO A 109 -4.70 -0.28 -14.79
N THR A 110 -4.70 0.99 -14.37
CA THR A 110 -3.50 1.83 -14.31
C THR A 110 -3.56 2.74 -13.09
N ILE A 111 -2.47 2.82 -12.34
CA ILE A 111 -2.32 3.75 -11.21
C ILE A 111 -1.01 4.52 -11.39
N GLU A 112 -1.09 5.85 -11.37
CA GLU A 112 0.08 6.73 -11.36
C GLU A 112 0.34 7.17 -9.92
N LEU A 113 1.57 6.98 -9.48
CA LEU A 113 1.96 7.27 -8.10
C LEU A 113 3.40 7.79 -8.00
N HIS A 114 3.64 8.55 -6.95
CA HIS A 114 4.97 8.86 -6.48
C HIS A 114 5.18 8.21 -5.12
N TYR A 115 6.39 7.74 -4.82
CA TYR A 115 6.68 7.19 -3.51
C TYR A 115 8.01 7.65 -2.96
N THR A 116 8.08 7.72 -1.64
CA THR A 116 9.30 7.97 -0.88
C THR A 116 9.42 6.90 0.21
N LEU A 117 10.50 6.11 0.12
CA LEU A 117 10.91 5.18 1.16
C LEU A 117 11.93 5.87 2.04
N SER A 118 11.69 5.90 3.35
CA SER A 118 12.60 6.45 4.37
C SER A 118 13.03 5.36 5.34
N ASN A 119 14.21 5.51 5.91
CA ASN A 119 14.71 4.65 6.98
C ASN A 119 15.27 5.54 8.10
N GLY A 120 14.76 5.38 9.32
CA GLY A 120 15.12 6.25 10.44
C GLY A 120 14.81 7.74 10.21
N GLY A 121 13.81 8.05 9.37
CA GLY A 121 13.42 9.41 9.00
C GLY A 121 14.13 9.99 7.77
N GLU A 122 15.22 9.36 7.31
CA GLU A 122 15.96 9.83 6.14
C GLU A 122 15.47 9.15 4.85
N PRO A 123 15.19 9.90 3.77
CA PRO A 123 14.79 9.34 2.49
C PRO A 123 15.92 8.49 1.89
N VAL A 124 15.63 7.22 1.59
CA VAL A 124 16.60 6.30 0.97
C VAL A 124 16.28 5.98 -0.49
N LYS A 125 15.02 6.16 -0.89
CA LYS A 125 14.58 5.93 -2.27
C LYS A 125 13.31 6.70 -2.58
N GLN A 126 13.27 7.33 -3.74
CA GLN A 126 12.04 7.95 -4.25
C GLN A 126 11.95 7.79 -5.77
N ALA A 127 10.74 7.62 -6.27
CA ALA A 127 10.47 7.56 -7.70
C ALA A 127 8.99 7.81 -8.00
N SER A 128 8.71 8.06 -9.27
CA SER A 128 7.35 8.05 -9.82
C SER A 128 7.19 6.85 -10.74
N ASP A 129 6.13 6.10 -10.53
CA ASP A 129 5.81 4.92 -11.32
C ASP A 129 4.40 5.05 -11.92
N ARG A 130 4.26 4.52 -13.13
CA ARG A 130 2.97 4.21 -13.73
C ARG A 130 2.79 2.70 -13.71
N VAL A 131 2.00 2.22 -12.78
CA VAL A 131 1.73 0.80 -12.57
C VAL A 131 0.54 0.39 -13.41
N SER A 132 0.68 -0.64 -14.25
CA SER A 132 -0.41 -1.14 -15.10
C SER A 132 -0.31 -2.65 -15.30
N ASP A 133 -1.45 -3.31 -15.53
CA ASP A 133 -1.52 -4.74 -15.81
C ASP A 133 -2.40 -5.03 -17.03
N LYS A 134 -1.78 -5.16 -18.19
CA LYS A 134 -2.48 -5.47 -19.43
C LYS A 134 -3.00 -6.92 -19.48
N MET A 135 -2.48 -7.80 -18.64
CA MET A 135 -2.85 -9.21 -18.57
C MET A 135 -3.82 -9.54 -17.43
N TYR A 136 -4.45 -8.53 -16.85
CA TYR A 136 -5.29 -8.65 -15.66
C TYR A 136 -6.44 -9.67 -15.77
N LEU A 137 -6.97 -9.88 -16.99
CA LEU A 137 -8.02 -10.87 -17.24
C LEU A 137 -7.54 -12.32 -17.10
N SER A 138 -6.23 -12.55 -17.34
CA SER A 138 -5.60 -13.88 -17.29
C SER A 138 -5.02 -14.19 -15.91
N ARG A 139 -5.19 -13.31 -14.93
CA ARG A 139 -4.63 -13.50 -13.59
C ARG A 139 -5.29 -14.68 -12.87
N PRO A 140 -4.49 -15.57 -12.25
CA PRO A 140 -5.03 -16.65 -11.41
C PRO A 140 -5.91 -16.07 -10.30
N GLY A 141 -7.04 -16.72 -10.03
CA GLY A 141 -7.99 -16.27 -9.01
C GLY A 141 -8.98 -15.19 -9.46
N ARG A 142 -8.81 -14.59 -10.66
CA ARG A 142 -9.73 -13.55 -11.16
C ARG A 142 -11.17 -14.04 -11.25
N GLN A 143 -11.39 -15.25 -11.75
CA GLN A 143 -12.73 -15.82 -11.95
C GLN A 143 -13.41 -16.24 -10.65
N THR A 144 -12.65 -16.51 -9.59
CA THR A 144 -13.16 -16.97 -8.30
C THR A 144 -13.23 -15.86 -7.25
N SER A 145 -12.67 -14.67 -7.55
CA SER A 145 -12.66 -13.54 -6.64
C SER A 145 -13.96 -12.74 -6.74
N ASN A 146 -14.53 -12.43 -5.59
CA ASN A 146 -15.65 -11.49 -5.45
C ASN A 146 -15.15 -10.05 -5.17
N ASP A 147 -13.84 -9.83 -5.12
CA ASP A 147 -13.27 -8.50 -4.89
C ASP A 147 -13.36 -7.67 -6.17
N ARG A 148 -14.11 -6.59 -6.13
CA ARG A 148 -14.30 -5.68 -7.27
C ARG A 148 -13.00 -4.97 -7.67
N LEU A 149 -12.01 -4.86 -6.75
CA LEU A 149 -10.68 -4.28 -6.97
C LEU A 149 -9.59 -5.36 -7.08
N PHE A 150 -9.95 -6.58 -7.46
CA PHE A 150 -8.99 -7.69 -7.57
C PHE A 150 -7.84 -7.37 -8.52
N ALA A 151 -8.13 -6.76 -9.67
CA ALA A 151 -7.14 -6.42 -10.68
C ALA A 151 -6.12 -5.42 -10.15
N GLU A 152 -6.59 -4.33 -9.55
CA GLU A 152 -5.77 -3.26 -8.97
C GLU A 152 -4.92 -3.78 -7.81
N LYS A 153 -5.51 -4.55 -6.91
CA LYS A 153 -4.80 -5.11 -5.75
C LYS A 153 -3.72 -6.11 -6.17
N THR A 154 -4.01 -6.96 -7.16
CA THR A 154 -3.01 -7.90 -7.70
C THR A 154 -1.85 -7.15 -8.36
N MET A 155 -2.17 -6.17 -9.18
CA MET A 155 -1.20 -5.31 -9.86
C MET A 155 -0.31 -4.56 -8.86
N LEU A 156 -0.90 -3.93 -7.84
CA LEU A 156 -0.17 -3.25 -6.77
C LEU A 156 0.67 -4.21 -5.93
N GLY A 157 0.18 -5.42 -5.68
CA GLY A 157 0.93 -6.47 -4.98
C GLY A 157 2.19 -6.88 -5.71
N ASP A 158 2.13 -7.05 -7.03
CA ASP A 158 3.28 -7.35 -7.88
C ASP A 158 4.28 -6.19 -7.91
N TRP A 159 3.80 -4.96 -8.09
CA TRP A 159 4.61 -3.75 -8.05
C TRP A 159 5.34 -3.61 -6.72
N PHE A 160 4.61 -3.74 -5.60
CA PHE A 160 5.16 -3.58 -4.25
C PHE A 160 6.25 -4.62 -3.98
N ARG A 161 5.99 -5.88 -4.35
CA ARG A 161 6.97 -6.96 -4.22
C ARG A 161 8.23 -6.68 -5.04
N GLN A 162 8.10 -6.23 -6.28
CA GLN A 162 9.25 -5.92 -7.14
C GLN A 162 10.10 -4.75 -6.61
N ARG A 163 9.45 -3.78 -5.95
CA ARG A 163 10.13 -2.55 -5.50
C ARG A 163 10.75 -2.67 -4.11
N PHE A 164 10.11 -3.43 -3.21
CA PHE A 164 10.41 -3.40 -1.78
C PHE A 164 10.68 -4.78 -1.16
N ALA A 165 10.39 -5.90 -1.83
CA ALA A 165 10.76 -7.19 -1.30
C ALA A 165 12.29 -7.31 -1.21
N PRO A 166 12.83 -7.91 -0.14
CA PRO A 166 14.25 -8.19 -0.03
C PRO A 166 14.71 -9.03 -1.23
N GLN A 167 15.73 -8.56 -1.94
CA GLN A 167 16.36 -9.34 -3.01
C GLN A 167 17.14 -10.48 -2.35
N PRO A 168 17.04 -11.73 -2.85
CA PRO A 168 17.93 -12.78 -2.40
C PRO A 168 19.38 -12.33 -2.65
N ALA A 169 20.22 -12.47 -1.64
CA ALA A 169 21.65 -12.21 -1.79
C ALA A 169 22.21 -13.09 -2.92
N SER A 170 22.81 -12.45 -3.92
CA SER A 170 23.48 -13.11 -5.05
C SER A 170 24.76 -13.78 -4.59
#